data_c154040d0d76ce5b6d8674235c01ed2a
#
_entry.id   c154040d0d76ce5b6d8674235c01ed2a
#
_cell.length_a   1.000
_cell.length_b   1.000
_cell.length_c   1.000
_cell.angle_alpha   90.00
_cell.angle_beta   90.00
_cell.angle_gamma   90.00
#
_symmetry.space_group_name_H-M   'P 1'
#
loop_
_entity.id
_entity.type
_entity.pdbx_description
1 polymer ?
#
loop_
_entity_poly.entity_id
_entity_poly.type
_entity_poly.pdbx_seq_one_letter_code
_entity_poly.pdbx_strand_id
1 'polypeptide(L)'
;MMFAGPAGTGKTTTAIAMMRTMFGDDWKANWIELNASDERSISVIRTKVKEFASQGVIGTYKTPSGDTRPIPFNMVFLDECDSLTLDAQGALRRIMEKYSKHTRFILSCNYPHKIIDPVRDRCAFADTRFRPVDVATMTEAITKIADGEKLNITPEAIHALSVASGGSMRKSLNLLFSVTRVPGQATVEDVADISHSVDPKFRMRLLQLAIKANRTDDNAEYREAHKQIDRAIDELGQRGFNGQEILEQVYRTVADDENIPNDLARRILGSMGQAIYYASTSQDDLLSVKTFFRMLT
;
A
#
# COMPACT_ATOMS: atom_id res chain seq x y z
N MET A 1 1.64 -10.57 -19.14
CA MET A 1 0.54 -10.07 -18.26
C MET A 1 1.04 -8.83 -17.56
N MET A 2 0.13 -7.97 -17.07
CA MET A 2 0.53 -6.81 -16.25
C MET A 2 -0.25 -6.81 -14.94
N PHE A 3 0.45 -6.85 -13.81
CA PHE A 3 -0.11 -6.76 -12.47
C PHE A 3 -0.03 -5.32 -11.99
N ALA A 4 -1.17 -4.64 -11.91
CA ALA A 4 -1.24 -3.24 -11.54
C ALA A 4 -2.01 -3.04 -10.22
N GLY A 5 -1.46 -2.26 -9.31
CA GLY A 5 -2.12 -1.94 -8.04
C GLY A 5 -1.16 -1.48 -6.95
N PRO A 6 -1.67 -1.06 -5.80
CA PRO A 6 -0.87 -0.53 -4.70
C PRO A 6 0.19 -1.50 -4.18
N ALA A 7 1.20 -0.96 -3.52
CA ALA A 7 2.25 -1.77 -2.90
C ALA A 7 1.68 -2.68 -1.79
N GLY A 8 2.24 -3.89 -1.66
CA GLY A 8 1.85 -4.83 -0.60
C GLY A 8 0.54 -5.58 -0.82
N THR A 9 -0.04 -5.53 -2.03
CA THR A 9 -1.28 -6.26 -2.39
C THR A 9 -1.05 -7.66 -2.95
N GLY A 10 0.19 -8.16 -2.94
CA GLY A 10 0.49 -9.55 -3.29
C GLY A 10 0.90 -9.80 -4.76
N LYS A 11 1.20 -8.76 -5.56
CA LYS A 11 1.58 -8.89 -6.98
C LYS A 11 2.70 -9.91 -7.21
N THR A 12 3.84 -9.73 -6.56
CA THR A 12 5.02 -10.62 -6.66
C THR A 12 4.72 -12.02 -6.15
N THR A 13 4.03 -12.12 -5.00
CA THR A 13 3.63 -13.39 -4.40
C THR A 13 2.72 -14.19 -5.34
N THR A 14 1.77 -13.54 -6.00
CA THR A 14 0.88 -14.16 -6.97
C THR A 14 1.65 -14.69 -8.18
N ALA A 15 2.60 -13.92 -8.71
CA ALA A 15 3.43 -14.37 -9.83
C ALA A 15 4.24 -15.64 -9.48
N ILE A 16 4.85 -15.66 -8.29
CA ILE A 16 5.58 -16.84 -7.79
C ILE A 16 4.63 -18.03 -7.58
N ALA A 17 3.46 -17.79 -6.97
CA ALA A 17 2.46 -18.84 -6.75
C ALA A 17 1.98 -19.46 -8.07
N MET A 18 1.74 -18.64 -9.10
CA MET A 18 1.40 -19.11 -10.44
C MET A 18 2.47 -20.04 -11.01
N MET A 19 3.74 -19.66 -10.94
CA MET A 19 4.83 -20.49 -11.45
C MET A 19 4.95 -21.82 -10.70
N ARG A 20 4.85 -21.79 -9.37
CA ARG A 20 4.86 -23.00 -8.54
C ARG A 20 3.69 -23.92 -8.86
N THR A 21 2.49 -23.37 -9.02
CA THR A 21 1.30 -24.15 -9.35
C THR A 21 1.40 -24.78 -10.73
N MET A 22 1.96 -24.05 -11.71
CA MET A 22 2.08 -24.55 -13.09
C MET A 22 3.19 -25.59 -13.26
N PHE A 23 4.35 -25.41 -12.61
CA PHE A 23 5.56 -26.14 -12.92
C PHE A 23 6.18 -26.89 -11.74
N GLY A 24 5.55 -26.87 -10.54
CA GLY A 24 6.07 -27.54 -9.35
C GLY A 24 7.38 -26.93 -8.87
N ASP A 25 8.31 -27.77 -8.36
CA ASP A 25 9.55 -27.29 -7.74
C ASP A 25 10.60 -26.81 -8.76
N ASP A 26 10.53 -27.26 -10.00
CA ASP A 26 11.51 -26.96 -11.06
C ASP A 26 11.32 -25.58 -11.72
N TRP A 27 10.30 -24.82 -11.30
CA TRP A 27 9.97 -23.51 -11.89
C TRP A 27 11.12 -22.49 -11.88
N LYS A 28 12.00 -22.57 -10.88
CA LYS A 28 13.07 -21.58 -10.67
C LYS A 28 14.09 -21.50 -11.82
N ALA A 29 14.34 -22.62 -12.51
CA ALA A 29 15.27 -22.66 -13.64
C ALA A 29 14.79 -21.79 -14.82
N ASN A 30 13.47 -21.56 -14.91
CA ASN A 30 12.84 -20.81 -15.99
C ASN A 30 12.24 -19.48 -15.50
N TRP A 31 12.77 -18.92 -14.40
CA TRP A 31 12.31 -17.68 -13.79
C TRP A 31 13.46 -16.71 -13.59
N ILE A 32 13.27 -15.48 -14.01
CA ILE A 32 14.11 -14.36 -13.60
C ILE A 32 13.22 -13.26 -13.03
N GLU A 33 13.64 -12.74 -11.88
CA GLU A 33 13.04 -11.60 -11.23
C GLU A 33 14.03 -10.44 -11.22
N LEU A 34 13.58 -9.28 -11.70
CA LEU A 34 14.36 -8.05 -11.73
C LEU A 34 13.51 -6.92 -11.15
N ASN A 35 14.11 -6.13 -10.26
CA ASN A 35 13.49 -4.91 -9.77
C ASN A 35 13.91 -3.73 -10.65
N ALA A 36 12.94 -3.16 -11.36
CA ALA A 36 13.19 -2.04 -12.26
C ALA A 36 13.47 -0.71 -11.54
N SER A 37 13.24 -0.63 -10.22
CA SER A 37 13.63 0.54 -9.43
C SER A 37 15.14 0.60 -9.18
N ASP A 38 15.78 -0.55 -9.04
CA ASP A 38 17.22 -0.67 -8.84
C ASP A 38 17.99 -0.61 -10.17
N GLU A 39 17.38 -1.16 -11.22
CA GLU A 39 17.99 -1.38 -12.52
C GLU A 39 17.20 -0.67 -13.65
N ARG A 40 17.04 0.66 -13.56
CA ARG A 40 16.18 1.47 -14.45
C ARG A 40 16.69 1.60 -15.89
N SER A 41 17.93 1.18 -16.15
CA SER A 41 18.61 1.52 -17.40
C SER A 41 18.29 0.57 -18.55
N ILE A 42 18.39 1.12 -19.76
CA ILE A 42 18.24 0.34 -21.01
C ILE A 42 19.28 -0.80 -21.11
N SER A 43 20.47 -0.64 -20.48
CA SER A 43 21.53 -1.66 -20.49
C SER A 43 21.09 -2.96 -19.83
N VAL A 44 20.40 -2.89 -18.68
CA VAL A 44 19.88 -4.07 -17.97
C VAL A 44 18.86 -4.84 -18.81
N ILE A 45 17.92 -4.11 -19.43
CA ILE A 45 16.94 -4.73 -20.32
C ILE A 45 17.63 -5.39 -21.53
N ARG A 46 18.64 -4.75 -22.10
CA ARG A 46 19.36 -5.27 -23.27
C ARG A 46 20.28 -6.45 -22.93
N THR A 47 20.83 -6.50 -21.74
CA THR A 47 21.72 -7.60 -21.32
C THR A 47 20.93 -8.67 -20.58
N LYS A 48 20.61 -8.48 -19.32
CA LYS A 48 20.02 -9.51 -18.44
C LYS A 48 18.71 -10.08 -18.98
N VAL A 49 17.74 -9.20 -19.35
CA VAL A 49 16.43 -9.66 -19.84
C VAL A 49 16.56 -10.35 -21.20
N LYS A 50 17.37 -9.78 -22.11
CA LYS A 50 17.58 -10.35 -23.43
C LYS A 50 18.33 -11.70 -23.35
N GLU A 51 19.39 -11.79 -22.55
CA GLU A 51 20.15 -13.02 -22.37
C GLU A 51 19.25 -14.12 -21.84
N PHE A 52 18.54 -13.89 -20.76
CA PHE A 52 17.61 -14.86 -20.20
C PHE A 52 16.50 -15.24 -21.19
N ALA A 53 15.89 -14.26 -21.87
CA ALA A 53 14.82 -14.51 -22.84
C ALA A 53 15.31 -15.31 -24.06
N SER A 54 16.62 -15.27 -24.36
CA SER A 54 17.23 -16.03 -25.47
C SER A 54 17.66 -17.43 -25.09
N GLN A 55 17.68 -17.79 -23.79
CA GLN A 55 18.02 -19.12 -23.32
C GLN A 55 16.93 -20.12 -23.66
N GLY A 56 17.34 -21.37 -23.89
CA GLY A 56 16.41 -22.49 -23.99
C GLY A 56 15.66 -22.74 -22.70
N VAL A 57 14.45 -23.26 -22.82
CA VAL A 57 13.65 -23.70 -21.65
C VAL A 57 14.19 -25.02 -21.12
N ILE A 58 14.30 -25.14 -19.80
CA ILE A 58 14.94 -26.28 -19.13
C ILE A 58 13.91 -26.95 -18.21
N GLY A 59 13.95 -28.29 -18.13
CA GLY A 59 13.16 -29.06 -17.16
C GLY A 59 11.80 -29.54 -17.67
N THR A 60 11.16 -30.28 -16.80
CA THR A 60 9.84 -30.89 -17.05
C THR A 60 8.93 -30.63 -15.85
N TYR A 61 7.63 -30.72 -16.05
CA TYR A 61 6.65 -30.62 -14.97
C TYR A 61 5.62 -31.74 -15.07
N LYS A 62 5.01 -32.10 -13.95
CA LYS A 62 3.91 -33.05 -13.90
C LYS A 62 2.58 -32.34 -14.09
N THR A 63 1.78 -32.78 -15.05
CA THR A 63 0.42 -32.30 -15.22
C THR A 63 -0.50 -32.82 -14.11
N PRO A 64 -1.69 -32.22 -13.88
CA PRO A 64 -2.68 -32.77 -12.95
C PRO A 64 -3.10 -34.21 -13.29
N SER A 65 -2.99 -34.63 -14.58
CA SER A 65 -3.24 -36.02 -15.04
C SER A 65 -2.06 -36.98 -14.75
N GLY A 66 -0.95 -36.49 -14.21
CA GLY A 66 0.23 -37.29 -13.89
C GLY A 66 1.28 -37.41 -15.02
N ASP A 67 0.99 -36.87 -16.21
CA ASP A 67 1.95 -36.90 -17.33
C ASP A 67 3.13 -35.99 -17.08
N THR A 68 4.32 -36.38 -17.51
CA THR A 68 5.49 -35.52 -17.51
C THR A 68 5.61 -34.79 -18.84
N ARG A 69 5.66 -33.45 -18.82
CA ARG A 69 5.81 -32.60 -20.00
C ARG A 69 6.96 -31.61 -19.85
N PRO A 70 7.60 -31.20 -20.95
CA PRO A 70 8.62 -30.14 -20.88
C PRO A 70 7.96 -28.81 -20.48
N ILE A 71 8.67 -28.01 -19.70
CA ILE A 71 8.22 -26.64 -19.38
C ILE A 71 8.15 -25.83 -20.68
N PRO A 72 7.02 -25.17 -20.99
CA PRO A 72 6.80 -24.59 -22.31
C PRO A 72 7.43 -23.22 -22.51
N PHE A 73 7.83 -22.51 -21.45
CA PHE A 73 8.36 -21.14 -21.56
C PHE A 73 9.19 -20.71 -20.36
N ASN A 74 10.10 -19.77 -20.61
CA ASN A 74 10.76 -18.97 -19.59
C ASN A 74 9.84 -17.83 -19.12
N MET A 75 9.94 -17.43 -17.86
CA MET A 75 9.20 -16.33 -17.29
C MET A 75 10.13 -15.21 -16.83
N VAL A 76 9.91 -14.02 -17.35
CA VAL A 76 10.56 -12.78 -16.90
C VAL A 76 9.55 -12.02 -16.04
N PHE A 77 9.87 -11.83 -14.77
CA PHE A 77 9.11 -10.99 -13.86
C PHE A 77 9.87 -9.67 -13.67
N LEU A 78 9.22 -8.56 -14.02
CA LEU A 78 9.77 -7.21 -13.81
C LEU A 78 8.92 -6.52 -12.75
N ASP A 79 9.47 -6.37 -11.56
CA ASP A 79 8.81 -5.61 -10.48
C ASP A 79 9.10 -4.11 -10.63
N GLU A 80 8.15 -3.28 -10.17
CA GLU A 80 8.22 -1.82 -10.23
C GLU A 80 8.54 -1.28 -11.65
N CYS A 81 8.00 -1.92 -12.68
CA CYS A 81 8.34 -1.61 -14.08
C CYS A 81 7.93 -0.19 -14.51
N ASP A 82 7.08 0.51 -13.74
CA ASP A 82 6.77 1.93 -13.88
C ASP A 82 7.96 2.86 -13.54
N SER A 83 9.05 2.31 -13.00
CA SER A 83 10.32 3.01 -12.77
C SER A 83 11.28 2.96 -13.97
N LEU A 84 10.98 2.14 -15.01
CA LEU A 84 11.81 2.06 -16.23
C LEU A 84 11.78 3.35 -17.01
N THR A 85 12.96 3.75 -17.55
CA THR A 85 13.04 4.86 -18.51
C THR A 85 12.27 4.53 -19.80
N LEU A 86 11.85 5.54 -20.56
CA LEU A 86 11.13 5.36 -21.83
C LEU A 86 11.94 4.52 -22.82
N ASP A 87 13.26 4.73 -22.89
CA ASP A 87 14.16 3.97 -23.75
C ASP A 87 14.26 2.50 -23.34
N ALA A 88 14.26 2.21 -22.02
CA ALA A 88 14.24 0.85 -21.48
C ALA A 88 12.92 0.15 -21.82
N GLN A 89 11.79 0.84 -21.68
CA GLN A 89 10.48 0.32 -22.09
C GLN A 89 10.41 0.05 -23.59
N GLY A 90 10.99 0.92 -24.43
CA GLY A 90 11.09 0.72 -25.88
C GLY A 90 11.96 -0.50 -26.25
N ALA A 91 13.04 -0.76 -25.50
CA ALA A 91 13.86 -1.96 -25.66
C ALA A 91 13.12 -3.21 -25.21
N LEU A 92 12.42 -3.14 -24.06
CA LEU A 92 11.60 -4.23 -23.52
C LEU A 92 10.54 -4.67 -24.55
N ARG A 93 9.83 -3.73 -25.17
CA ARG A 93 8.86 -4.01 -26.24
C ARG A 93 9.45 -4.92 -27.33
N ARG A 94 10.64 -4.58 -27.83
CA ARG A 94 11.30 -5.35 -28.89
C ARG A 94 11.67 -6.76 -28.44
N ILE A 95 12.08 -6.93 -27.18
CA ILE A 95 12.41 -8.23 -26.59
C ILE A 95 11.14 -9.08 -26.44
N MET A 96 10.05 -8.49 -25.94
CA MET A 96 8.76 -9.16 -25.82
C MET A 96 8.26 -9.69 -27.18
N GLU A 97 8.40 -8.90 -28.24
CA GLU A 97 8.05 -9.32 -29.61
C GLU A 97 8.92 -10.48 -30.09
N LYS A 98 10.24 -10.32 -29.96
CA LYS A 98 11.21 -11.26 -30.51
C LYS A 98 11.16 -12.63 -29.87
N TYR A 99 10.96 -12.69 -28.54
CA TYR A 99 11.04 -13.94 -27.77
C TYR A 99 9.66 -14.48 -27.33
N SER A 100 8.58 -13.98 -27.90
CA SER A 100 7.19 -14.36 -27.57
C SER A 100 6.88 -15.85 -27.69
N LYS A 101 7.65 -16.61 -28.47
CA LYS A 101 7.43 -18.05 -28.69
C LYS A 101 7.73 -18.88 -27.43
N HIS A 102 8.79 -18.56 -26.70
CA HIS A 102 9.31 -19.36 -25.58
C HIS A 102 9.59 -18.55 -24.31
N THR A 103 9.20 -17.28 -24.27
CA THR A 103 9.33 -16.44 -23.09
C THR A 103 8.04 -15.67 -22.84
N ARG A 104 7.61 -15.63 -21.58
CA ARG A 104 6.46 -14.86 -21.10
C ARG A 104 6.94 -13.79 -20.15
N PHE A 105 6.16 -12.73 -20.05
CA PHE A 105 6.47 -11.56 -19.23
C PHE A 105 5.32 -11.28 -18.26
N ILE A 106 5.67 -11.07 -17.00
CA ILE A 106 4.78 -10.47 -16.00
C ILE A 106 5.42 -9.15 -15.61
N LEU A 107 4.71 -8.07 -15.83
CA LEU A 107 5.11 -6.71 -15.45
C LEU A 107 4.31 -6.33 -14.20
N SER A 108 4.97 -5.99 -13.10
CA SER A 108 4.35 -5.49 -11.90
C SER A 108 4.57 -3.97 -11.80
N CYS A 109 3.52 -3.21 -11.55
CA CYS A 109 3.59 -1.75 -11.43
C CYS A 109 2.57 -1.23 -10.42
N ASN A 110 2.89 -0.05 -9.85
CA ASN A 110 1.94 0.68 -9.02
C ASN A 110 1.13 1.68 -9.87
N TYR A 111 1.75 2.26 -10.91
CA TYR A 111 1.19 3.31 -11.76
C TYR A 111 1.18 2.87 -13.24
N PRO A 112 0.14 2.16 -13.70
CA PRO A 112 0.09 1.61 -15.07
C PRO A 112 0.13 2.67 -16.16
N HIS A 113 -0.27 3.92 -15.86
CA HIS A 113 -0.18 5.04 -16.82
C HIS A 113 1.24 5.49 -17.14
N LYS A 114 2.25 5.09 -16.32
CA LYS A 114 3.67 5.34 -16.62
C LYS A 114 4.26 4.34 -17.61
N ILE A 115 3.54 3.26 -17.93
CA ILE A 115 3.95 2.27 -18.92
C ILE A 115 3.44 2.69 -20.29
N ILE A 116 4.34 2.72 -21.29
CA ILE A 116 3.97 3.10 -22.66
C ILE A 116 2.95 2.14 -23.26
N ASP A 117 2.01 2.67 -24.06
CA ASP A 117 0.95 1.89 -24.69
C ASP A 117 1.45 0.66 -25.43
N PRO A 118 2.53 0.72 -26.25
CA PRO A 118 3.01 -0.45 -26.97
C PRO A 118 3.47 -1.62 -26.08
N VAL A 119 3.82 -1.38 -24.81
CA VAL A 119 4.14 -2.42 -23.84
C VAL A 119 2.86 -2.94 -23.18
N ARG A 120 1.94 -2.03 -22.84
CA ARG A 120 0.64 -2.41 -22.28
C ARG A 120 -0.16 -3.29 -23.22
N ASP A 121 -0.20 -2.96 -24.50
CA ASP A 121 -0.93 -3.71 -25.54
C ASP A 121 -0.44 -5.15 -25.70
N ARG A 122 0.81 -5.43 -25.31
CA ARG A 122 1.38 -6.78 -25.33
C ARG A 122 1.11 -7.57 -24.07
N CYS A 123 0.56 -6.92 -23.06
CA CYS A 123 0.12 -7.58 -21.83
C CYS A 123 -1.32 -8.04 -22.01
N ALA A 124 -1.60 -9.31 -21.72
CA ALA A 124 -2.96 -9.83 -21.82
C ALA A 124 -3.93 -9.02 -20.96
N PHE A 125 -5.10 -8.70 -21.53
CA PHE A 125 -6.19 -7.96 -20.89
C PHE A 125 -6.98 -8.83 -19.89
N ALA A 126 -6.34 -9.67 -19.10
CA ALA A 126 -7.01 -10.19 -17.92
C ALA A 126 -7.13 -9.05 -16.91
N ASP A 127 -8.22 -8.98 -16.17
CA ASP A 127 -8.36 -8.02 -15.06
C ASP A 127 -7.36 -8.40 -13.95
N THR A 128 -6.14 -7.93 -14.12
CA THR A 128 -4.99 -8.18 -13.26
C THR A 128 -4.74 -6.98 -12.33
N ARG A 129 -5.81 -6.26 -12.01
CA ARG A 129 -5.78 -5.17 -11.04
C ARG A 129 -5.82 -5.73 -9.63
N PHE A 130 -4.75 -5.49 -8.91
CA PHE A 130 -4.65 -5.77 -7.50
C PHE A 130 -5.24 -4.60 -6.71
N ARG A 131 -6.30 -4.88 -5.98
CA ARG A 131 -6.95 -3.90 -5.09
C ARG A 131 -6.43 -4.05 -3.67
N PRO A 132 -6.51 -2.99 -2.84
CA PRO A 132 -6.32 -3.16 -1.41
C PRO A 132 -7.21 -4.29 -0.88
N VAL A 133 -6.65 -5.12 -0.01
CA VAL A 133 -7.40 -6.22 0.61
C VAL A 133 -8.41 -5.63 1.58
N ASP A 134 -9.65 -6.08 1.53
CA ASP A 134 -10.68 -5.65 2.47
C ASP A 134 -10.36 -6.11 3.90
N VAL A 135 -10.93 -5.39 4.89
CA VAL A 135 -10.60 -5.60 6.29
C VAL A 135 -10.97 -7.01 6.78
N ALA A 136 -12.09 -7.57 6.31
CA ALA A 136 -12.54 -8.89 6.73
C ALA A 136 -11.57 -9.98 6.25
N THR A 137 -11.24 -9.98 4.96
CA THR A 137 -10.24 -10.88 4.36
C THR A 137 -8.86 -10.71 5.00
N MET A 138 -8.46 -9.47 5.29
CA MET A 138 -7.20 -9.18 5.96
C MET A 138 -7.18 -9.77 7.38
N THR A 139 -8.25 -9.55 8.16
CA THR A 139 -8.38 -10.07 9.52
C THR A 139 -8.29 -11.60 9.54
N GLU A 140 -8.99 -12.28 8.63
CA GLU A 140 -8.93 -13.74 8.52
C GLU A 140 -7.51 -14.23 8.19
N ALA A 141 -6.83 -13.58 7.23
CA ALA A 141 -5.48 -13.96 6.83
C ALA A 141 -4.47 -13.75 7.98
N ILE A 142 -4.55 -12.62 8.68
CA ILE A 142 -3.65 -12.32 9.81
C ILE A 142 -3.92 -13.24 11.01
N THR A 143 -5.19 -13.59 11.28
CA THR A 143 -5.53 -14.56 12.33
C THR A 143 -4.86 -15.91 12.05
N LYS A 144 -4.98 -16.43 10.82
CA LYS A 144 -4.32 -17.69 10.44
C LYS A 144 -2.80 -17.65 10.63
N ILE A 145 -2.18 -16.51 10.33
CA ILE A 145 -0.73 -16.34 10.49
C ILE A 145 -0.38 -16.25 11.98
N ALA A 146 -1.11 -15.47 12.76
CA ALA A 146 -0.89 -15.32 14.21
C ALA A 146 -1.03 -16.66 14.94
N ASP A 147 -2.03 -17.47 14.60
CA ASP A 147 -2.24 -18.80 15.14
C ASP A 147 -1.11 -19.77 14.73
N GLY A 148 -0.72 -19.74 13.45
CA GLY A 148 0.36 -20.59 12.92
C GLY A 148 1.71 -20.31 13.57
N GLU A 149 2.02 -19.04 13.80
CA GLU A 149 3.27 -18.57 14.45
C GLU A 149 3.13 -18.52 15.98
N LYS A 150 1.96 -18.86 16.53
CA LYS A 150 1.65 -18.85 17.98
C LYS A 150 1.91 -17.49 18.64
N LEU A 151 1.52 -16.42 17.95
CA LEU A 151 1.70 -15.06 18.43
C LEU A 151 0.63 -14.71 19.48
N ASN A 152 1.05 -14.04 20.57
CA ASN A 152 0.16 -13.65 21.65
C ASN A 152 -0.47 -12.28 21.37
N ILE A 153 -1.61 -12.26 20.69
CA ILE A 153 -2.33 -11.05 20.27
C ILE A 153 -3.83 -11.23 20.44
N THR A 154 -4.55 -10.17 20.82
CA THR A 154 -6.01 -10.23 20.97
C THR A 154 -6.73 -10.15 19.60
N PRO A 155 -7.93 -10.75 19.46
CA PRO A 155 -8.72 -10.63 18.23
C PRO A 155 -9.03 -9.17 17.86
N GLU A 156 -9.28 -8.31 18.84
CA GLU A 156 -9.53 -6.89 18.66
C GLU A 156 -8.30 -6.16 18.12
N ALA A 157 -7.10 -6.54 18.58
CA ALA A 157 -5.84 -6.02 18.07
C ALA A 157 -5.58 -6.46 16.63
N ILE A 158 -5.91 -7.71 16.26
CA ILE A 158 -5.83 -8.18 14.86
C ILE A 158 -6.76 -7.35 13.96
N HIS A 159 -7.99 -7.09 14.41
CA HIS A 159 -8.92 -6.24 13.66
C HIS A 159 -8.38 -4.80 13.52
N ALA A 160 -7.92 -4.19 14.61
CA ALA A 160 -7.35 -2.84 14.59
C ALA A 160 -6.15 -2.74 13.63
N LEU A 161 -5.26 -3.73 13.64
CA LEU A 161 -4.11 -3.86 12.76
C LEU A 161 -4.53 -3.99 11.29
N SER A 162 -5.58 -4.78 11.02
CA SER A 162 -6.13 -4.94 9.66
C SER A 162 -6.66 -3.62 9.11
N VAL A 163 -7.35 -2.83 9.94
CA VAL A 163 -7.80 -1.47 9.58
C VAL A 163 -6.60 -0.55 9.33
N ALA A 164 -5.62 -0.52 10.25
CA ALA A 164 -4.45 0.35 10.16
C ALA A 164 -3.55 0.06 8.95
N SER A 165 -3.61 -1.18 8.42
CA SER A 165 -2.83 -1.60 7.24
C SER A 165 -3.27 -0.93 5.94
N GLY A 166 -4.51 -0.43 5.85
CA GLY A 166 -5.07 0.16 4.64
C GLY A 166 -5.14 -0.81 3.46
N GLY A 167 -5.30 -2.10 3.71
CA GLY A 167 -5.38 -3.16 2.69
C GLY A 167 -4.03 -3.63 2.14
N SER A 168 -2.91 -3.24 2.77
CA SER A 168 -1.58 -3.72 2.43
C SER A 168 -1.17 -4.89 3.34
N MET A 169 -1.09 -6.11 2.79
CA MET A 169 -0.63 -7.30 3.51
C MET A 169 0.79 -7.13 4.07
N ARG A 170 1.68 -6.47 3.32
CA ARG A 170 3.06 -6.18 3.79
C ARG A 170 3.04 -5.32 5.04
N LYS A 171 2.26 -4.22 5.03
CA LYS A 171 2.12 -3.35 6.20
C LYS A 171 1.48 -4.08 7.37
N SER A 172 0.47 -4.90 7.10
CA SER A 172 -0.22 -5.71 8.10
C SER A 172 0.73 -6.66 8.82
N LEU A 173 1.55 -7.40 8.06
CA LEU A 173 2.56 -8.31 8.62
C LEU A 173 3.62 -7.57 9.43
N ASN A 174 4.12 -6.45 8.92
CA ASN A 174 5.10 -5.64 9.64
C ASN A 174 4.55 -5.15 10.97
N LEU A 175 3.31 -4.67 10.99
CA LEU A 175 2.62 -4.27 12.23
C LEU A 175 2.45 -5.46 13.17
N LEU A 176 1.96 -6.61 12.68
CA LEU A 176 1.79 -7.82 13.47
C LEU A 176 3.07 -8.20 14.21
N PHE A 177 4.17 -8.35 13.48
CA PHE A 177 5.46 -8.71 14.09
C PHE A 177 6.04 -7.61 14.98
N SER A 178 5.71 -6.35 14.74
CA SER A 178 6.16 -5.24 15.60
C SER A 178 5.43 -5.24 16.93
N VAL A 179 4.10 -5.38 16.95
CA VAL A 179 3.30 -5.38 18.18
C VAL A 179 3.54 -6.62 19.04
N THR A 180 3.79 -7.76 18.41
CA THR A 180 4.04 -9.01 19.13
C THR A 180 5.46 -9.19 19.69
N ARG A 181 6.37 -8.24 19.39
CA ARG A 181 7.71 -8.16 20.03
C ARG A 181 7.68 -7.56 21.43
N VAL A 182 6.62 -6.82 21.77
CA VAL A 182 6.45 -6.25 23.11
C VAL A 182 6.11 -7.40 24.06
N PRO A 183 6.74 -7.48 25.25
CA PRO A 183 6.41 -8.52 26.24
C PRO A 183 4.94 -8.43 26.67
N GLY A 184 4.25 -9.57 26.68
CA GLY A 184 2.83 -9.65 27.05
C GLY A 184 1.93 -10.02 25.88
N GLN A 185 0.64 -9.82 26.06
CA GLN A 185 -0.36 -9.99 25.02
C GLN A 185 -0.55 -8.66 24.29
N ALA A 186 -0.35 -8.66 22.98
CA ALA A 186 -0.52 -7.47 22.16
C ALA A 186 -1.99 -7.01 22.14
N THR A 187 -2.21 -5.74 22.45
CA THR A 187 -3.52 -5.10 22.58
C THR A 187 -3.81 -4.09 21.47
N VAL A 188 -5.00 -3.50 21.50
CA VAL A 188 -5.38 -2.43 20.55
C VAL A 188 -4.52 -1.18 20.76
N GLU A 189 -4.16 -0.88 22.03
CA GLU A 189 -3.30 0.25 22.36
C GLU A 189 -1.91 0.09 21.75
N ASP A 190 -1.31 -1.11 21.84
CA ASP A 190 -0.01 -1.39 21.22
C ASP A 190 -0.05 -1.21 19.70
N VAL A 191 -1.15 -1.62 19.07
CA VAL A 191 -1.36 -1.40 17.62
C VAL A 191 -1.45 0.09 17.30
N ALA A 192 -2.20 0.87 18.09
CA ALA A 192 -2.35 2.30 17.88
C ALA A 192 -1.00 3.02 17.99
N ASP A 193 -0.21 2.68 19.00
CA ASP A 193 1.12 3.28 19.21
C ASP A 193 2.10 2.95 18.08
N ILE A 194 2.19 1.68 17.68
CA ILE A 194 3.15 1.25 16.65
C ILE A 194 2.70 1.64 15.24
N SER A 195 1.39 1.66 14.96
CA SER A 195 0.88 2.05 13.64
C SER A 195 0.89 3.55 13.39
N HIS A 196 1.28 4.37 14.38
CA HIS A 196 1.09 5.81 14.34
C HIS A 196 -0.34 6.17 13.92
N SER A 197 -1.33 5.48 14.50
CA SER A 197 -2.74 5.72 14.24
C SER A 197 -3.36 6.46 15.39
N VAL A 198 -3.87 7.65 15.13
CA VAL A 198 -4.66 8.40 16.10
C VAL A 198 -6.02 7.72 16.24
N ASP A 199 -6.50 7.49 17.46
CA ASP A 199 -7.79 6.88 17.72
C ASP A 199 -8.91 7.62 16.92
N PRO A 200 -9.74 6.92 16.15
CA PRO A 200 -10.84 7.51 15.41
C PRO A 200 -11.79 8.34 16.28
N LYS A 201 -12.08 7.87 17.51
CA LYS A 201 -12.92 8.60 18.47
C LYS A 201 -12.27 9.90 18.92
N PHE A 202 -10.96 9.89 19.12
CA PHE A 202 -10.21 11.08 19.49
C PHE A 202 -10.20 12.10 18.33
N ARG A 203 -9.98 11.67 17.09
CA ARG A 203 -10.06 12.53 15.89
C ARG A 203 -11.43 13.18 15.73
N MET A 204 -12.49 12.38 15.92
CA MET A 204 -13.87 12.87 15.85
C MET A 204 -14.15 13.88 16.96
N ARG A 205 -13.66 13.63 18.19
CA ARG A 205 -13.80 14.57 19.29
C ARG A 205 -13.11 15.92 19.01
N LEU A 206 -11.92 15.91 18.42
CA LEU A 206 -11.21 17.13 18.01
C LEU A 206 -12.01 17.91 16.97
N LEU A 207 -12.56 17.24 15.96
CA LEU A 207 -13.40 17.85 14.95
C LEU A 207 -14.66 18.48 15.55
N GLN A 208 -15.37 17.76 16.39
CA GLN A 208 -16.58 18.26 17.05
C GLN A 208 -16.28 19.47 17.95
N LEU A 209 -15.17 19.41 18.68
CA LEU A 209 -14.73 20.51 19.53
C LEU A 209 -14.41 21.77 18.71
N ALA A 210 -13.71 21.62 17.57
CA ALA A 210 -13.38 22.73 16.68
C ALA A 210 -14.65 23.34 16.04
N ILE A 211 -15.53 22.51 15.53
CA ILE A 211 -16.79 22.95 14.91
C ILE A 211 -17.66 23.70 15.93
N LYS A 212 -17.75 23.19 17.17
CA LYS A 212 -18.49 23.87 18.24
C LYS A 212 -17.84 25.22 18.59
N ALA A 213 -16.52 25.23 18.77
CA ALA A 213 -15.79 26.44 19.10
C ALA A 213 -15.91 27.55 18.04
N ASN A 214 -15.87 27.16 16.77
CA ASN A 214 -15.96 28.14 15.67
C ASN A 214 -17.38 28.67 15.40
N ARG A 215 -18.40 28.09 16.08
CA ARG A 215 -19.79 28.56 16.01
C ARG A 215 -20.23 29.38 17.21
N THR A 216 -19.39 29.50 18.25
CA THR A 216 -19.74 30.28 19.43
C THR A 216 -19.33 31.76 19.25
N ASP A 217 -20.17 32.66 19.72
CA ASP A 217 -19.89 34.09 19.79
C ASP A 217 -19.13 34.45 21.10
N ASP A 218 -18.99 33.48 22.04
CA ASP A 218 -18.23 33.67 23.29
C ASP A 218 -16.74 33.49 23.08
N ASN A 219 -16.04 34.59 23.16
CA ASN A 219 -14.57 34.65 23.03
C ASN A 219 -13.83 33.80 24.08
N ALA A 220 -14.39 33.61 25.27
CA ALA A 220 -13.76 32.80 26.32
C ALA A 220 -13.90 31.30 26.00
N GLU A 221 -15.08 30.85 25.57
CA GLU A 221 -15.35 29.48 25.14
C GLU A 221 -14.50 29.14 23.90
N TYR A 222 -14.44 30.02 22.90
CA TYR A 222 -13.57 29.87 21.72
C TYR A 222 -12.10 29.63 22.09
N ARG A 223 -11.55 30.52 22.93
CA ARG A 223 -10.14 30.42 23.32
C ARG A 223 -9.83 29.16 24.12
N GLU A 224 -10.73 28.76 25.01
CA GLU A 224 -10.51 27.57 25.83
C GLU A 224 -10.57 26.29 25.00
N ALA A 225 -11.53 26.19 24.08
CA ALA A 225 -11.64 25.05 23.19
C ALA A 225 -10.40 24.92 22.28
N HIS A 226 -9.92 26.02 21.71
CA HIS A 226 -8.71 25.99 20.89
C HIS A 226 -7.43 25.70 21.66
N LYS A 227 -7.34 26.12 22.94
CA LYS A 227 -6.23 25.66 23.81
C LYS A 227 -6.25 24.15 24.04
N GLN A 228 -7.42 23.54 24.17
CA GLN A 228 -7.54 22.08 24.32
C GLN A 228 -7.13 21.36 23.03
N ILE A 229 -7.56 21.88 21.86
CA ILE A 229 -7.15 21.36 20.55
C ILE A 229 -5.64 21.48 20.37
N ASP A 230 -5.06 22.65 20.66
CA ASP A 230 -3.62 22.88 20.52
C ASP A 230 -2.80 21.93 21.40
N ARG A 231 -3.22 21.73 22.67
CA ARG A 231 -2.56 20.75 23.56
C ARG A 231 -2.66 19.33 23.05
N ALA A 232 -3.82 18.92 22.54
CA ALA A 232 -4.01 17.59 21.98
C ALA A 232 -3.13 17.36 20.72
N ILE A 233 -2.96 18.38 19.88
CA ILE A 233 -2.06 18.32 18.71
C ILE A 233 -0.60 18.25 19.17
N ASP A 234 -0.21 19.03 20.20
CA ASP A 234 1.15 18.99 20.75
C ASP A 234 1.48 17.63 21.38
N GLU A 235 0.52 17.00 22.07
CA GLU A 235 0.66 15.63 22.60
C GLU A 235 0.87 14.62 21.48
N LEU A 236 0.14 14.74 20.36
CA LEU A 236 0.37 13.89 19.18
C LEU A 236 1.77 14.11 18.60
N GLY A 237 2.22 15.36 18.51
CA GLY A 237 3.58 15.68 18.09
C GLY A 237 4.66 15.09 19.00
N GLN A 238 4.47 15.11 20.33
CA GLN A 238 5.36 14.45 21.29
C GLN A 238 5.40 12.92 21.12
N ARG A 239 4.31 12.32 20.66
CA ARG A 239 4.23 10.88 20.31
C ARG A 239 4.81 10.56 18.93
N GLY A 240 5.37 11.54 18.22
CA GLY A 240 6.05 11.38 16.94
C GLY A 240 5.16 11.51 15.70
N PHE A 241 3.91 11.96 15.84
CA PHE A 241 3.07 12.26 14.68
C PHE A 241 3.48 13.56 14.03
N ASN A 242 3.62 13.57 12.72
CA ASN A 242 3.77 14.79 11.95
C ASN A 242 2.41 15.38 11.53
N GLY A 243 2.42 16.67 11.18
CA GLY A 243 1.18 17.38 10.85
C GLY A 243 0.46 16.83 9.63
N GLN A 244 1.20 16.36 8.62
CA GLN A 244 0.62 15.74 7.44
C GLN A 244 -0.12 14.44 7.80
N GLU A 245 0.50 13.56 8.59
CA GLU A 245 -0.11 12.31 9.06
C GLU A 245 -1.41 12.55 9.85
N ILE A 246 -1.41 13.55 10.73
CA ILE A 246 -2.62 13.92 11.49
C ILE A 246 -3.74 14.35 10.55
N LEU A 247 -3.46 15.24 9.61
CA LEU A 247 -4.47 15.73 8.65
C LEU A 247 -4.98 14.64 7.73
N GLU A 248 -4.11 13.76 7.21
CA GLU A 248 -4.52 12.63 6.37
C GLU A 248 -5.45 11.66 7.12
N GLN A 249 -5.18 11.42 8.41
CA GLN A 249 -6.04 10.57 9.23
C GLN A 249 -7.38 11.25 9.55
N VAL A 250 -7.41 12.56 9.78
CA VAL A 250 -8.65 13.35 9.92
C VAL A 250 -9.44 13.32 8.61
N TYR A 251 -8.76 13.48 7.45
CA TYR A 251 -9.39 13.37 6.14
C TYR A 251 -10.17 12.05 6.00
N ARG A 252 -9.51 10.92 6.28
CA ARG A 252 -10.13 9.59 6.18
C ARG A 252 -11.34 9.48 7.12
N THR A 253 -11.22 9.98 8.35
CA THR A 253 -12.33 9.95 9.30
C THR A 253 -13.54 10.71 8.79
N VAL A 254 -13.35 11.88 8.17
CA VAL A 254 -14.45 12.68 7.61
C VAL A 254 -15.02 12.07 6.32
N ALA A 255 -14.15 11.47 5.48
CA ALA A 255 -14.54 10.86 4.21
C ALA A 255 -15.34 9.55 4.40
N ASP A 256 -15.03 8.79 5.45
CA ASP A 256 -15.61 7.47 5.70
C ASP A 256 -16.80 7.49 6.66
N ASP A 257 -17.05 8.59 7.39
CA ASP A 257 -18.13 8.68 8.38
C ASP A 257 -19.42 9.22 7.75
N GLU A 258 -20.36 8.31 7.49
CA GLU A 258 -21.68 8.63 6.94
C GLU A 258 -22.56 9.49 7.87
N ASN A 259 -22.22 9.63 9.14
CA ASN A 259 -22.98 10.43 10.10
C ASN A 259 -22.64 11.93 10.02
N ILE A 260 -21.57 12.31 9.32
CA ILE A 260 -21.22 13.71 9.10
C ILE A 260 -22.10 14.29 7.98
N PRO A 261 -22.85 15.39 8.22
CA PRO A 261 -23.66 16.03 7.19
C PRO A 261 -22.82 16.37 5.95
N ASN A 262 -23.35 16.07 4.76
CA ASN A 262 -22.64 16.23 3.48
C ASN A 262 -22.07 17.64 3.27
N ASP A 263 -22.78 18.69 3.67
CA ASP A 263 -22.30 20.07 3.52
C ASP A 263 -21.13 20.38 4.43
N LEU A 264 -21.13 19.81 5.64
CA LEU A 264 -20.02 19.93 6.58
C LEU A 264 -18.81 19.12 6.08
N ALA A 265 -19.02 17.88 5.64
CA ALA A 265 -17.98 17.06 5.07
C ALA A 265 -17.30 17.75 3.88
N ARG A 266 -18.08 18.32 2.94
CA ARG A 266 -17.55 19.06 1.78
C ARG A 266 -16.68 20.25 2.19
N ARG A 267 -17.11 21.02 3.20
CA ARG A 267 -16.33 22.18 3.69
C ARG A 267 -15.02 21.74 4.33
N ILE A 268 -15.07 20.73 5.21
CA ILE A 268 -13.88 20.18 5.86
C ILE A 268 -12.92 19.63 4.81
N LEU A 269 -13.39 18.75 3.92
CA LEU A 269 -12.56 18.12 2.89
C LEU A 269 -12.01 19.12 1.89
N GLY A 270 -12.79 20.17 1.55
CA GLY A 270 -12.37 21.25 0.66
C GLY A 270 -11.18 22.07 1.19
N SER A 271 -11.10 22.29 2.50
CA SER A 271 -9.99 23.03 3.14
C SER A 271 -8.77 22.15 3.42
N MET A 272 -8.93 20.82 3.49
CA MET A 272 -7.86 19.89 3.87
C MET A 272 -6.72 19.80 2.86
N GLY A 273 -7.02 19.86 1.56
CA GLY A 273 -5.97 19.80 0.54
C GLY A 273 -4.92 20.88 0.71
N GLN A 274 -5.37 22.10 1.02
CA GLN A 274 -4.48 23.22 1.28
C GLN A 274 -3.71 23.06 2.62
N ALA A 275 -4.39 22.57 3.66
CA ALA A 275 -3.77 22.33 4.97
C ALA A 275 -2.70 21.23 4.89
N ILE A 276 -2.95 20.14 4.18
CA ILE A 276 -1.99 19.05 3.93
C ILE A 276 -0.77 19.58 3.14
N TYR A 277 -1.01 20.39 2.11
CA TYR A 277 0.08 21.02 1.36
C TYR A 277 0.95 21.90 2.26
N TYR A 278 0.36 22.75 3.10
CA TYR A 278 1.13 23.56 4.03
C TYR A 278 1.86 22.73 5.08
N ALA A 279 1.25 21.67 5.62
CA ALA A 279 1.92 20.77 6.56
C ALA A 279 3.12 20.07 5.91
N SER A 280 3.04 19.70 4.63
CA SER A 280 4.14 19.03 3.91
C SER A 280 5.31 19.96 3.54
N THR A 281 5.10 21.28 3.54
CA THR A 281 6.10 22.28 3.10
C THR A 281 6.59 23.19 4.22
N SER A 282 5.89 23.24 5.35
CA SER A 282 6.24 24.09 6.50
C SER A 282 7.33 23.48 7.35
N GLN A 283 8.16 24.34 7.98
CA GLN A 283 9.09 23.90 9.03
C GLN A 283 8.37 23.54 10.34
N ASP A 284 7.20 24.13 10.58
CA ASP A 284 6.32 23.81 11.70
C ASP A 284 4.99 23.25 11.12
N ASP A 285 4.97 21.96 10.89
CA ASP A 285 3.85 21.26 10.32
C ASP A 285 2.66 21.16 11.27
N LEU A 286 2.90 21.09 12.59
CA LEU A 286 1.86 21.08 13.62
C LEU A 286 1.10 22.41 13.68
N LEU A 287 1.77 23.53 13.40
CA LEU A 287 1.10 24.83 13.30
C LEU A 287 0.06 24.84 12.17
N SER A 288 0.37 24.19 11.06
CA SER A 288 -0.60 24.03 9.93
C SER A 288 -1.84 23.26 10.36
N VAL A 289 -1.69 22.21 11.19
CA VAL A 289 -2.81 21.46 11.78
C VAL A 289 -3.65 22.34 12.71
N LYS A 290 -3.02 23.06 13.62
CA LYS A 290 -3.70 23.99 14.55
C LYS A 290 -4.47 25.06 13.79
N THR A 291 -3.87 25.61 12.72
CA THR A 291 -4.49 26.60 11.85
C THR A 291 -5.72 26.03 11.13
N PHE A 292 -5.62 24.79 10.60
CA PHE A 292 -6.74 24.11 9.98
C PHE A 292 -7.94 24.00 10.93
N PHE A 293 -7.75 23.53 12.17
CA PHE A 293 -8.84 23.42 13.15
C PHE A 293 -9.47 24.77 13.54
N ARG A 294 -8.70 25.88 13.50
CA ARG A 294 -9.22 27.24 13.75
C ARG A 294 -10.04 27.79 12.59
N MET A 295 -9.84 27.28 11.37
CA MET A 295 -10.56 27.71 10.17
C MET A 295 -11.79 26.86 9.83
N LEU A 296 -12.06 25.79 10.60
CA LEU A 296 -13.26 24.95 10.40
C LEU A 296 -14.51 25.70 10.83
N THR A 297 -15.27 26.20 9.86
CA THR A 297 -16.57 26.90 10.07
C THR A 297 -17.76 26.08 9.62
#